data_b36b522d85ab04383c4da5525d386f2e
#
_entry.id   b36b522d85ab04383c4da5525d386f2e
#
_cell.length_a   1.000
_cell.length_b   1.000
_cell.length_c   1.000
_cell.angle_alpha   90.00
_cell.angle_beta   90.00
_cell.angle_gamma   90.00
#
_symmetry.space_group_name_H-M   'P 1'
#
loop_
_entity.id
_entity.type
_entity.pdbx_description
1 polymer ?
#
loop_
_entity_poly.entity_id
_entity_poly.type
_entity_poly.pdbx_seq_one_letter_code
_entity_poly.pdbx_strand_id
1 'polypeptide(L)'
;MLEELDLERRLNDVGPMLLTGSFVSGLMVWRELDLMLLGGPALSPTDVLAAMSRLVVLPGVVRFDYADERGPRSPTGEARDERFHVSMSYARPSGTWRLDLTFWLRDLHENVTAWHEQLRDSLTPEARSAILRIKDVWHRRPEYPDVVSGLEIYTAVLQYGVRAPEQFEEWLNRAT
;
A
#
# COMPACT_ATOMS: atom_id res chain seq x y z
N MET A 1 12.42 -10.49 5.82
CA MET A 1 10.96 -10.54 6.06
C MET A 1 10.22 -11.16 4.86
N LEU A 2 10.33 -10.64 3.63
CA LEU A 2 9.66 -11.26 2.47
C LEU A 2 10.04 -12.73 2.29
N GLU A 3 11.33 -13.02 2.32
CA GLU A 3 11.86 -14.40 2.26
C GLU A 3 11.39 -15.27 3.45
N GLU A 4 11.32 -14.69 4.64
CA GLU A 4 10.91 -15.39 5.86
C GLU A 4 9.42 -15.76 5.82
N LEU A 5 8.58 -14.88 5.31
CA LEU A 5 7.15 -15.15 5.14
C LEU A 5 6.86 -16.03 3.94
N ASP A 6 7.80 -16.13 2.99
CA ASP A 6 7.69 -16.93 1.75
C ASP A 6 6.34 -16.67 1.04
N LEU A 7 6.00 -15.38 0.93
CA LEU A 7 4.68 -14.94 0.45
C LEU A 7 4.40 -15.40 -0.98
N GLU A 8 5.41 -15.32 -1.84
CA GLU A 8 5.27 -15.72 -3.23
C GLU A 8 4.82 -17.19 -3.35
N ARG A 9 5.52 -18.10 -2.66
CA ARG A 9 5.15 -19.52 -2.66
C ARG A 9 3.80 -19.79 -2.01
N ARG A 10 3.45 -19.04 -0.96
CA ARG A 10 2.21 -19.26 -0.19
C ARG A 10 0.97 -18.72 -0.88
N LEU A 11 1.14 -17.77 -1.79
CA LEU A 11 0.05 -17.07 -2.46
C LEU A 11 0.03 -17.26 -3.97
N ASN A 12 0.92 -18.13 -4.52
CA ASN A 12 1.08 -18.34 -5.95
C ASN A 12 -0.16 -18.86 -6.68
N ASP A 13 -1.05 -19.54 -5.97
CA ASP A 13 -2.31 -20.07 -6.50
C ASP A 13 -3.40 -18.99 -6.64
N VAL A 14 -3.21 -17.83 -6.03
CA VAL A 14 -4.16 -16.70 -6.17
C VAL A 14 -3.93 -15.95 -7.49
N GLY A 15 -2.68 -15.80 -7.90
CA GLY A 15 -2.28 -15.07 -9.10
C GLY A 15 -0.92 -14.38 -8.94
N PRO A 16 -0.46 -13.68 -9.97
CA PRO A 16 0.79 -12.92 -9.89
C PRO A 16 0.80 -11.95 -8.71
N MET A 17 1.90 -11.93 -7.96
CA MET A 17 2.10 -11.03 -6.83
C MET A 17 3.07 -9.91 -7.23
N LEU A 18 2.67 -8.68 -6.99
CA LEU A 18 3.46 -7.48 -7.27
C LEU A 18 3.70 -6.69 -5.97
N LEU A 19 4.95 -6.29 -5.77
CA LEU A 19 5.29 -5.28 -4.76
C LEU A 19 4.94 -3.89 -5.28
N THR A 20 4.43 -3.03 -4.41
CA THR A 20 4.05 -1.66 -4.77
C THR A 20 4.32 -0.69 -3.62
N GLY A 21 3.79 0.50 -3.69
CA GLY A 21 3.79 1.47 -2.60
C GLY A 21 5.14 2.06 -2.23
N SER A 22 5.21 2.44 -0.96
CA SER A 22 6.34 3.15 -0.38
C SER A 22 7.65 2.35 -0.38
N PHE A 23 7.56 1.02 -0.35
CA PHE A 23 8.73 0.15 -0.39
C PHE A 23 9.43 0.24 -1.76
N VAL A 24 8.67 0.11 -2.86
CA VAL A 24 9.21 0.14 -4.22
C VAL A 24 9.77 1.53 -4.58
N SER A 25 9.03 2.59 -4.22
CA SER A 25 9.48 3.96 -4.45
C SER A 25 10.62 4.43 -3.53
N GLY A 26 10.96 3.62 -2.51
CA GLY A 26 11.98 3.98 -1.51
C GLY A 26 11.56 5.16 -0.61
N LEU A 27 10.26 5.36 -0.43
CA LEU A 27 9.67 6.46 0.35
C LEU A 27 8.97 5.98 1.63
N MET A 28 9.36 4.82 2.12
CA MET A 28 8.81 4.23 3.33
C MET A 28 9.36 4.93 4.58
N VAL A 29 8.48 5.34 5.50
CA VAL A 29 8.81 5.96 6.79
C VAL A 29 8.33 5.13 7.99
N TRP A 30 7.51 4.12 7.77
CA TRP A 30 7.11 3.13 8.79
C TRP A 30 7.16 1.71 8.19
N ARG A 31 7.00 0.70 9.04
CA ARG A 31 7.09 -0.71 8.65
C ARG A 31 5.81 -1.16 7.98
N GLU A 32 5.70 -0.92 6.70
CA GLU A 32 4.56 -1.28 5.86
C GLU A 32 5.04 -1.89 4.54
N LEU A 33 4.31 -2.87 4.04
CA LEU A 33 4.48 -3.45 2.71
C LEU A 33 3.14 -3.53 2.01
N ASP A 34 3.09 -2.93 0.84
CA ASP A 34 1.94 -3.00 -0.05
C ASP A 34 2.17 -4.09 -1.11
N LEU A 35 1.27 -5.03 -1.19
CA LEU A 35 1.30 -6.17 -2.09
C LEU A 35 0.01 -6.23 -2.89
N MET A 36 0.14 -6.40 -4.20
CA MET A 36 -0.99 -6.62 -5.09
C MET A 36 -0.96 -8.07 -5.58
N LEU A 37 -2.11 -8.72 -5.56
CA LEU A 37 -2.32 -10.05 -6.14
C LEU A 37 -3.34 -9.90 -7.26
N LEU A 38 -2.98 -10.32 -8.47
CA LEU A 38 -3.83 -10.24 -9.65
C LEU A 38 -4.67 -11.52 -9.75
N GLY A 39 -5.69 -11.61 -8.91
CA GLY A 39 -6.52 -12.80 -8.77
C GLY A 39 -7.57 -12.99 -9.88
N GLY A 40 -7.93 -11.89 -10.56
CA GLY A 40 -8.89 -11.91 -11.63
C GLY A 40 -10.34 -12.07 -11.18
N PRO A 41 -11.30 -12.04 -12.15
CA PRO A 41 -12.73 -11.94 -11.85
C PRO A 41 -13.34 -13.20 -11.25
N ALA A 42 -12.65 -14.33 -11.30
CA ALA A 42 -13.12 -15.59 -10.72
C ALA A 42 -12.76 -15.74 -9.23
N LEU A 43 -11.87 -14.89 -8.71
CA LEU A 43 -11.44 -14.96 -7.32
C LEU A 43 -12.63 -14.71 -6.36
N SER A 44 -12.83 -15.63 -5.43
CA SER A 44 -13.90 -15.55 -4.44
C SER A 44 -13.39 -15.18 -3.04
N PRO A 45 -14.27 -14.74 -2.12
CA PRO A 45 -13.92 -14.56 -0.71
C PRO A 45 -13.32 -15.81 -0.08
N THR A 46 -13.81 -16.99 -0.47
CA THR A 46 -13.32 -18.26 0.05
C THR A 46 -11.88 -18.53 -0.36
N ASP A 47 -11.50 -18.17 -1.60
CA ASP A 47 -10.13 -18.32 -2.08
C ASP A 47 -9.17 -17.39 -1.30
N VAL A 48 -9.59 -16.15 -1.06
CA VAL A 48 -8.83 -15.21 -0.23
C VAL A 48 -8.64 -15.75 1.18
N LEU A 49 -9.68 -16.23 1.83
CA LEU A 49 -9.58 -16.80 3.17
C LEU A 49 -8.73 -18.08 3.20
N ALA A 50 -8.79 -18.91 2.17
CA ALA A 50 -7.91 -20.08 2.01
C ALA A 50 -6.44 -19.65 1.87
N ALA A 51 -6.16 -18.61 1.10
CA ALA A 51 -4.82 -18.02 1.02
C ALA A 51 -4.34 -17.49 2.38
N MET A 52 -5.20 -16.74 3.08
CA MET A 52 -4.88 -16.19 4.41
C MET A 52 -4.68 -17.27 5.46
N SER A 53 -5.37 -18.41 5.38
CA SER A 53 -5.18 -19.53 6.31
C SER A 53 -3.74 -20.07 6.34
N ARG A 54 -3.00 -19.92 5.23
CA ARG A 54 -1.58 -20.30 5.12
C ARG A 54 -0.63 -19.29 5.77
N LEU A 55 -1.08 -18.07 5.98
CA LEU A 55 -0.29 -16.99 6.57
C LEU A 55 -0.58 -16.84 8.07
N VAL A 56 -1.84 -16.95 8.50
CA VAL A 56 -2.22 -16.73 9.91
C VAL A 56 -1.61 -17.75 10.88
N VAL A 57 -1.19 -18.91 10.38
CA VAL A 57 -0.51 -19.94 11.19
C VAL A 57 0.99 -19.65 11.38
N LEU A 58 1.53 -18.65 10.71
CA LEU A 58 2.95 -18.30 10.84
C LEU A 58 3.22 -17.64 12.20
N PRO A 59 4.32 -18.04 12.88
CA PRO A 59 4.73 -17.34 14.09
C PRO A 59 4.95 -15.85 13.80
N GLY A 60 4.35 -15.00 14.64
CA GLY A 60 4.44 -13.55 14.48
C GLY A 60 3.27 -12.90 13.74
N VAL A 61 2.44 -13.62 13.02
CA VAL A 61 1.16 -13.08 12.55
C VAL A 61 0.20 -12.98 13.74
N VAL A 62 -0.15 -11.75 14.12
CA VAL A 62 -0.90 -11.48 15.35
C VAL A 62 -2.30 -10.90 15.08
N ARG A 63 -2.53 -10.42 13.87
CA ARG A 63 -3.81 -9.86 13.45
C ARG A 63 -3.93 -9.89 11.94
N PHE A 64 -5.13 -10.09 11.44
CA PHE A 64 -5.51 -9.71 10.08
C PHE A 64 -6.95 -9.17 10.07
N ASP A 65 -7.20 -8.21 9.21
CA ASP A 65 -8.51 -7.61 8.95
C ASP A 65 -8.83 -7.83 7.48
N TYR A 66 -10.01 -8.37 7.18
CA TYR A 66 -10.49 -8.62 5.82
C TYR A 66 -11.61 -7.65 5.46
N ALA A 67 -11.54 -7.07 4.29
CA ALA A 67 -12.60 -6.26 3.70
C ALA A 67 -12.98 -6.78 2.31
N ASP A 68 -14.29 -6.91 2.07
CA ASP A 68 -14.87 -7.15 0.75
C ASP A 68 -15.24 -5.80 0.13
N GLU A 69 -14.37 -5.30 -0.71
CA GLU A 69 -14.50 -3.99 -1.37
C GLU A 69 -15.02 -4.14 -2.81
N ARG A 70 -16.15 -4.85 -2.98
CA ARG A 70 -16.84 -5.00 -4.25
C ARG A 70 -18.13 -4.16 -4.32
N GLY A 71 -18.53 -3.82 -5.54
CA GLY A 71 -19.73 -3.00 -5.79
C GLY A 71 -19.64 -1.64 -5.08
N PRO A 72 -20.71 -1.22 -4.38
CA PRO A 72 -20.73 0.08 -3.69
C PRO A 72 -19.69 0.25 -2.59
N ARG A 73 -19.01 -0.83 -2.18
CA ARG A 73 -17.94 -0.81 -1.17
C ARG A 73 -16.55 -0.62 -1.78
N SER A 74 -16.42 -0.61 -3.10
CA SER A 74 -15.13 -0.36 -3.75
C SER A 74 -14.67 1.08 -3.45
N PRO A 75 -13.35 1.33 -3.40
CA PRO A 75 -12.80 2.63 -2.98
C PRO A 75 -13.32 3.82 -3.77
N THR A 76 -13.59 3.64 -5.07
CA THR A 76 -14.12 4.70 -5.95
C THR A 76 -15.58 4.48 -6.34
N GLY A 77 -16.19 3.36 -5.98
CA GLY A 77 -17.51 2.92 -6.47
C GLY A 77 -17.47 2.35 -7.89
N GLU A 78 -16.32 2.33 -8.55
CA GLU A 78 -16.16 1.82 -9.91
C GLU A 78 -15.78 0.33 -9.94
N ALA A 79 -16.32 -0.42 -10.90
CA ALA A 79 -16.04 -1.86 -11.03
C ALA A 79 -14.55 -2.18 -11.26
N ARG A 80 -13.76 -1.25 -11.81
CA ARG A 80 -12.30 -1.41 -11.98
C ARG A 80 -11.56 -1.51 -10.65
N ASP A 81 -12.09 -0.88 -9.60
CA ASP A 81 -11.47 -0.84 -8.27
C ASP A 81 -12.04 -1.89 -7.30
N GLU A 82 -12.85 -2.81 -7.83
CA GLU A 82 -13.33 -3.95 -7.05
C GLU A 82 -12.18 -4.88 -6.66
N ARG A 83 -12.10 -5.15 -5.36
CA ARG A 83 -11.03 -5.95 -4.76
C ARG A 83 -11.46 -6.61 -3.46
N PHE A 84 -10.64 -7.52 -2.99
CA PHE A 84 -10.61 -7.86 -1.57
C PHE A 84 -9.35 -7.25 -0.96
N HIS A 85 -9.46 -6.75 0.24
CA HIS A 85 -8.33 -6.15 0.95
C HIS A 85 -8.09 -6.86 2.28
N VAL A 86 -6.84 -7.17 2.56
CA VAL A 86 -6.43 -7.76 3.83
C VAL A 86 -5.27 -6.95 4.40
N SER A 87 -5.46 -6.40 5.60
CA SER A 87 -4.38 -5.82 6.37
C SER A 87 -3.91 -6.81 7.43
N MET A 88 -2.64 -7.18 7.41
CA MET A 88 -2.04 -8.17 8.31
C MET A 88 -0.94 -7.53 9.15
N SER A 89 -0.95 -7.81 10.47
CA SER A 89 0.12 -7.40 11.38
C SER A 89 1.06 -8.56 11.66
N TYR A 90 2.35 -8.34 11.41
CA TYR A 90 3.43 -9.29 11.63
C TYR A 90 4.41 -8.76 12.68
N ALA A 91 4.38 -9.36 13.87
CA ALA A 91 5.23 -8.98 14.99
C ALA A 91 6.64 -9.56 14.86
N ARG A 92 7.66 -8.73 15.09
CA ARG A 92 9.08 -9.11 15.16
C ARG A 92 9.75 -8.44 16.36
N PRO A 93 10.91 -8.92 16.80
CA PRO A 93 11.69 -8.23 17.85
C PRO A 93 12.02 -6.77 17.51
N SER A 94 12.22 -6.46 16.22
CA SER A 94 12.50 -5.10 15.72
C SER A 94 11.26 -4.21 15.59
N GLY A 95 10.06 -4.71 15.87
CA GLY A 95 8.78 -4.01 15.76
C GLY A 95 7.80 -4.70 14.81
N THR A 96 6.56 -4.29 14.87
CA THR A 96 5.48 -4.86 14.06
C THR A 96 5.48 -4.28 12.65
N TRP A 97 5.35 -5.14 11.66
CA TRP A 97 5.11 -4.80 10.27
C TRP A 97 3.63 -4.89 9.94
N ARG A 98 3.16 -3.95 9.15
CA ARG A 98 1.87 -4.03 8.46
C ARG A 98 2.11 -4.53 7.03
N LEU A 99 1.32 -5.51 6.60
CA LEU A 99 1.27 -5.97 5.23
C LEU A 99 -0.13 -5.72 4.70
N ASP A 100 -0.24 -4.89 3.68
CA ASP A 100 -1.49 -4.62 3.01
C ASP A 100 -1.52 -5.43 1.71
N LEU A 101 -2.38 -6.47 1.70
CA LEU A 101 -2.56 -7.37 0.59
C LEU A 101 -3.85 -7.00 -0.15
N THR A 102 -3.71 -6.53 -1.36
CA THR A 102 -4.84 -6.18 -2.22
C THR A 102 -5.02 -7.24 -3.30
N PHE A 103 -6.16 -7.89 -3.29
CA PHE A 103 -6.53 -8.95 -4.23
C PHE A 103 -7.43 -8.36 -5.31
N TRP A 104 -6.85 -8.03 -6.45
CA TRP A 104 -7.53 -7.37 -7.55
C TRP A 104 -8.36 -8.35 -8.39
N LEU A 105 -9.57 -7.94 -8.75
CA LEU A 105 -10.50 -8.71 -9.58
C LEU A 105 -10.42 -8.32 -11.06
N ARG A 106 -9.61 -7.31 -11.42
CA ARG A 106 -9.40 -6.81 -12.78
C ARG A 106 -7.90 -6.62 -13.05
N ASP A 107 -7.47 -6.90 -14.26
CA ASP A 107 -6.06 -6.90 -14.68
C ASP A 107 -5.52 -5.48 -15.03
N LEU A 108 -6.16 -4.42 -14.53
CA LEU A 108 -5.82 -3.03 -14.86
C LEU A 108 -4.63 -2.45 -14.05
N HIS A 109 -4.04 -3.25 -13.16
CA HIS A 109 -3.07 -2.78 -12.18
C HIS A 109 -1.63 -3.25 -12.42
N GLU A 110 -1.35 -3.90 -13.55
CA GLU A 110 -0.02 -4.45 -13.86
C GLU A 110 1.11 -3.42 -13.83
N ASN A 111 0.80 -2.16 -14.15
CA ASN A 111 1.79 -1.09 -14.26
C ASN A 111 2.04 -0.32 -12.96
N VAL A 112 1.38 -0.66 -11.85
CA VAL A 112 1.51 0.10 -10.59
C VAL A 112 2.92 0.00 -10.01
N THR A 113 3.54 -1.18 -10.06
CA THR A 113 4.95 -1.34 -9.66
C THR A 113 5.86 -0.47 -10.50
N ALA A 114 5.72 -0.50 -11.82
CA ALA A 114 6.52 0.32 -12.75
C ALA A 114 6.36 1.83 -12.47
N TRP A 115 5.17 2.28 -12.11
CA TRP A 115 4.95 3.68 -11.71
C TRP A 115 5.76 4.05 -10.45
N HIS A 116 5.79 3.19 -9.43
CA HIS A 116 6.58 3.42 -8.23
C HIS A 116 8.09 3.40 -8.49
N GLU A 117 8.54 2.54 -9.40
CA GLU A 117 9.93 2.49 -9.84
C GLU A 117 10.32 3.77 -10.59
N GLN A 118 9.50 4.22 -11.54
CA GLN A 118 9.71 5.47 -12.25
C GLN A 118 9.73 6.67 -11.30
N LEU A 119 8.81 6.70 -10.32
CA LEU A 119 8.83 7.72 -9.28
C LEU A 119 10.17 7.72 -8.57
N ARG A 120 10.63 6.56 -8.05
CA ARG A 120 11.92 6.41 -7.37
C ARG A 120 13.08 6.97 -8.20
N ASP A 121 13.12 6.59 -9.48
CA ASP A 121 14.24 6.88 -10.38
C ASP A 121 14.24 8.36 -10.85
N SER A 122 13.09 9.02 -10.78
CA SER A 122 12.92 10.45 -11.12
C SER A 122 13.16 11.41 -9.95
N LEU A 123 13.25 10.91 -8.71
CA LEU A 123 13.38 11.77 -7.54
C LEU A 123 14.78 12.37 -7.43
N THR A 124 14.84 13.70 -7.28
CA THR A 124 16.06 14.33 -6.79
C THR A 124 16.25 14.05 -5.29
N PRO A 125 17.50 14.11 -4.77
CA PRO A 125 17.77 13.94 -3.32
C PRO A 125 16.94 14.91 -2.45
N GLU A 126 16.76 16.14 -2.92
CA GLU A 126 15.98 17.18 -2.21
C GLU A 126 14.50 16.86 -2.16
N ALA A 127 13.93 16.44 -3.30
CA ALA A 127 12.51 16.03 -3.38
C ALA A 127 12.26 14.79 -2.50
N ARG A 128 13.14 13.78 -2.59
CA ARG A 128 13.07 12.60 -1.74
C ARG A 128 13.10 12.96 -0.25
N SER A 129 14.03 13.81 0.15
CA SER A 129 14.18 14.27 1.54
C SER A 129 12.93 15.00 2.02
N ALA A 130 12.35 15.86 1.17
CA ALA A 130 11.11 16.59 1.48
C ALA A 130 9.94 15.63 1.68
N ILE A 131 9.73 14.68 0.76
CA ILE A 131 8.67 13.67 0.86
C ILE A 131 8.80 12.87 2.15
N LEU A 132 9.99 12.34 2.44
CA LEU A 132 10.21 11.54 3.65
C LEU A 132 9.93 12.35 4.92
N ARG A 133 10.35 13.60 4.98
CA ARG A 133 10.11 14.50 6.12
C ARG A 133 8.62 14.78 6.32
N ILE A 134 7.89 15.05 5.26
CA ILE A 134 6.45 15.30 5.33
C ILE A 134 5.71 14.03 5.73
N LYS A 135 6.04 12.89 5.12
CA LYS A 135 5.44 11.59 5.46
C LYS A 135 5.71 11.21 6.92
N ASP A 136 6.91 11.46 7.47
CA ASP A 136 7.23 11.11 8.85
C ASP A 136 6.35 11.86 9.87
N VAL A 137 5.87 13.03 9.53
CA VAL A 137 4.90 13.78 10.34
C VAL A 137 3.48 13.28 10.08
N TRP A 138 3.09 13.20 8.81
CA TRP A 138 1.69 12.99 8.41
C TRP A 138 1.18 11.56 8.65
N HIS A 139 2.03 10.53 8.54
CA HIS A 139 1.61 9.15 8.77
C HIS A 139 1.07 8.88 10.20
N ARG A 140 1.30 9.80 11.13
CA ARG A 140 0.80 9.71 12.52
C ARG A 140 -0.51 10.45 12.72
N ARG A 141 -1.01 11.14 11.70
CA ARG A 141 -2.27 11.88 11.76
C ARG A 141 -3.45 10.96 11.45
N PRO A 142 -4.62 11.18 12.07
CA PRO A 142 -5.80 10.33 11.84
C PRO A 142 -6.34 10.43 10.41
N GLU A 143 -6.04 11.50 9.69
CA GLU A 143 -6.44 11.69 8.29
C GLU A 143 -5.65 10.83 7.32
N TYR A 144 -4.50 10.29 7.75
CA TYR A 144 -3.63 9.48 6.89
C TYR A 144 -3.91 7.97 7.09
N PRO A 145 -4.00 7.15 6.04
CA PRO A 145 -3.85 7.49 4.61
C PRO A 145 -5.17 7.79 3.89
N ASP A 146 -6.32 7.76 4.58
CA ASP A 146 -7.65 7.67 3.95
C ASP A 146 -8.15 9.01 3.39
N VAL A 147 -7.81 10.12 4.03
CA VAL A 147 -8.18 11.47 3.61
C VAL A 147 -7.02 12.17 2.91
N VAL A 148 -5.81 11.98 3.42
CA VAL A 148 -4.56 12.49 2.84
C VAL A 148 -3.61 11.31 2.68
N SER A 149 -3.29 10.97 1.45
CA SER A 149 -2.42 9.84 1.12
C SER A 149 -0.99 10.27 0.74
N GLY A 150 -0.15 9.30 0.44
CA GLY A 150 1.17 9.58 -0.12
C GLY A 150 1.10 10.33 -1.45
N LEU A 151 0.02 10.17 -2.23
CA LEU A 151 -0.12 10.81 -3.54
C LEU A 151 -0.23 12.34 -3.43
N GLU A 152 -1.00 12.85 -2.46
CA GLU A 152 -1.07 14.29 -2.19
C GLU A 152 0.31 14.84 -1.81
N ILE A 153 1.07 14.11 -0.98
CA ILE A 153 2.43 14.52 -0.59
C ILE A 153 3.36 14.53 -1.81
N TYR A 154 3.31 13.52 -2.68
CA TYR A 154 4.12 13.48 -3.90
C TYR A 154 3.75 14.64 -4.83
N THR A 155 2.48 14.89 -5.04
CA THR A 155 1.97 15.99 -5.86
C THR A 155 2.45 17.34 -5.33
N ALA A 156 2.29 17.62 -4.05
CA ALA A 156 2.72 18.87 -3.42
C ALA A 156 4.23 19.11 -3.58
N VAL A 157 5.04 18.08 -3.36
CA VAL A 157 6.50 18.21 -3.47
C VAL A 157 6.96 18.36 -4.91
N LEU A 158 6.44 17.52 -5.83
CA LEU A 158 6.95 17.43 -7.19
C LEU A 158 6.40 18.52 -8.10
N GLN A 159 5.14 18.90 -7.94
CA GLN A 159 4.48 19.90 -8.81
C GLN A 159 4.46 21.31 -8.22
N TYR A 160 4.37 21.42 -6.89
CA TYR A 160 4.23 22.73 -6.22
C TYR A 160 5.44 23.14 -5.40
N GLY A 161 6.50 22.34 -5.40
CA GLY A 161 7.76 22.71 -4.74
C GLY A 161 7.70 22.75 -3.21
N VAL A 162 6.71 22.10 -2.59
CA VAL A 162 6.60 21.99 -1.14
C VAL A 162 7.80 21.24 -0.57
N ARG A 163 8.37 21.70 0.57
CA ARG A 163 9.59 21.12 1.14
C ARG A 163 9.52 20.83 2.64
N ALA A 164 8.46 21.27 3.32
CA ALA A 164 8.31 21.10 4.77
C ALA A 164 6.86 20.72 5.14
N PRO A 165 6.63 20.07 6.29
CA PRO A 165 5.28 19.68 6.75
C PRO A 165 4.33 20.88 6.87
N GLU A 166 4.79 22.02 7.34
CA GLU A 166 4.00 23.24 7.51
C GLU A 166 3.54 23.79 6.15
N GLN A 167 4.43 23.79 5.15
CA GLN A 167 4.09 24.19 3.77
C GLN A 167 3.10 23.22 3.14
N PHE A 168 3.18 21.93 3.46
CA PHE A 168 2.24 20.94 2.98
C PHE A 168 0.84 21.17 3.56
N GLU A 169 0.75 21.49 4.85
CA GLU A 169 -0.52 21.83 5.51
C GLU A 169 -1.16 23.08 4.88
N GLU A 170 -0.36 24.12 4.61
CA GLU A 170 -0.82 25.32 3.93
C GLU A 170 -1.28 25.04 2.48
N TRP A 171 -0.57 24.17 1.77
CA TRP A 171 -0.93 23.77 0.42
C TRP A 171 -2.25 22.98 0.41
N LEU A 172 -2.40 22.02 1.32
CA LEU A 172 -3.59 21.19 1.45
C LEU A 172 -4.85 22.06 1.72
N ASN A 173 -4.74 23.02 2.66
CA ASN A 173 -5.82 23.95 2.98
C ASN A 173 -6.23 24.88 1.83
N ARG A 174 -5.40 25.03 0.80
CA ARG A 174 -5.72 25.81 -0.40
C ARG A 174 -6.26 24.97 -1.54
N ALA A 175 -5.99 23.66 -1.52
CA ALA A 175 -6.38 22.74 -2.58
C ALA A 175 -7.76 22.08 -2.31
N THR A 176 -8.23 22.14 -1.07
CA THR A 176 -9.58 21.74 -0.64
C THR A 176 -10.53 22.93 -0.62
#